data_2cc0ae0b06f1f4a810655fd52c96abdc
#
_entry.id   2cc0ae0b06f1f4a810655fd52c96abdc
#
_cell.length_a   1.000
_cell.length_b   1.000
_cell.length_c   1.000
_cell.angle_alpha   90.00
_cell.angle_beta   90.00
_cell.angle_gamma   90.00
#
_symmetry.space_group_name_H-M   'P 1'
#
loop_
_entity.id
_entity.type
_entity.pdbx_description
1 polymer ?
#
loop_
_entity_poly.entity_id
_entity_poly.type
_entity_poly.pdbx_seq_one_letter_code
_entity_poly.pdbx_strand_id
1 'polypeptide(L)'
;EETVDVQGLPFSTLTLDFVKDGRAVMSWHTEPDEIRPIPDAAEAALLPEQIKTVEQLFLTGLHLEQYRHATYSPVDYYEEGLRRDPDDVRCNNAMGLWYIRKGRFDVAGQYLEKAVKILQKRNPTPYDGEPVYNLGLALKYQGRYEEAYNRFYKATWNGGWQDAGYFACAQISCMNGDY
;
A
#
# COMPACT_ATOMS: atom_id res chain seq x y z
N GLU A 1 33.93 -0.20 -22.45
CA GLU A 1 33.20 0.98 -22.95
C GLU A 1 33.56 1.10 -24.44
N GLU A 2 32.57 0.89 -25.31
CA GLU A 2 32.76 0.99 -26.74
C GLU A 2 32.10 2.27 -27.24
N THR A 3 32.80 3.02 -28.08
CA THR A 3 32.28 4.26 -28.68
C THR A 3 32.04 4.02 -30.14
N VAL A 4 30.83 4.30 -30.60
CA VAL A 4 30.45 4.17 -32.02
C VAL A 4 30.26 5.58 -32.59
N ASP A 5 30.98 5.87 -33.70
CA ASP A 5 30.79 7.12 -34.42
C ASP A 5 29.51 7.03 -35.27
N VAL A 6 28.54 7.85 -34.93
CA VAL A 6 27.25 7.90 -35.63
C VAL A 6 27.19 8.90 -36.77
N GLN A 7 28.37 9.45 -37.20
CA GLN A 7 28.53 10.30 -38.39
C GLN A 7 27.52 11.49 -38.46
N GLY A 8 27.18 12.07 -37.33
CA GLY A 8 26.29 13.24 -37.27
C GLY A 8 24.79 12.92 -37.46
N LEU A 9 24.39 11.65 -37.42
CA LEU A 9 22.98 11.30 -37.41
C LEU A 9 22.29 11.85 -36.15
N PRO A 10 21.06 12.36 -36.29
CA PRO A 10 20.30 12.82 -35.12
C PRO A 10 20.12 11.69 -34.14
N PHE A 11 20.34 11.96 -32.82
CA PHE A 11 20.21 10.97 -31.77
C PHE A 11 18.82 10.31 -31.75
N SER A 12 17.78 11.09 -32.08
CA SER A 12 16.40 10.62 -32.18
C SER A 12 16.14 9.56 -33.26
N THR A 13 17.08 9.34 -34.18
CA THR A 13 16.93 8.33 -35.22
C THR A 13 17.70 7.05 -34.92
N LEU A 14 18.41 6.98 -33.83
CA LEU A 14 19.25 5.83 -33.48
C LEU A 14 18.40 4.74 -32.81
N THR A 15 18.68 3.51 -33.27
CA THR A 15 18.19 2.28 -32.62
C THR A 15 19.40 1.40 -32.29
N LEU A 16 19.40 0.83 -31.11
CA LEU A 16 20.42 -0.10 -30.66
C LEU A 16 19.78 -1.47 -30.44
N ASP A 17 20.24 -2.45 -31.20
CA ASP A 17 19.78 -3.82 -31.11
C ASP A 17 20.88 -4.74 -30.58
N PHE A 18 20.57 -5.51 -29.55
CA PHE A 18 21.40 -6.62 -29.11
C PHE A 18 20.93 -7.88 -29.81
N VAL A 19 21.80 -8.44 -30.67
CA VAL A 19 21.48 -9.60 -31.52
C VAL A 19 22.20 -10.83 -31.01
N LYS A 20 21.48 -11.94 -30.80
CA LYS A 20 22.03 -13.25 -30.52
C LYS A 20 21.47 -14.25 -31.55
N ASP A 21 22.34 -15.03 -32.20
CA ASP A 21 21.98 -16.05 -33.20
C ASP A 21 21.04 -15.50 -34.32
N GLY A 22 21.28 -14.26 -34.74
CA GLY A 22 20.52 -13.58 -35.80
C GLY A 22 19.13 -13.06 -35.35
N ARG A 23 18.83 -13.10 -34.05
CA ARG A 23 17.56 -12.55 -33.47
C ARG A 23 17.88 -11.43 -32.51
N ALA A 24 17.16 -10.32 -32.62
CA ALA A 24 17.22 -9.25 -31.63
C ALA A 24 16.62 -9.78 -30.30
N VAL A 25 17.46 -9.78 -29.26
CA VAL A 25 17.05 -10.16 -27.89
C VAL A 25 16.65 -8.95 -27.06
N MET A 26 17.14 -7.77 -27.43
CA MET A 26 16.76 -6.49 -26.81
C MET A 26 16.96 -5.39 -27.86
N SER A 27 16.02 -4.50 -27.95
CA SER A 27 16.10 -3.29 -28.78
C SER A 27 15.87 -2.05 -27.93
N TRP A 28 16.64 -1.03 -28.20
CA TRP A 28 16.46 0.29 -27.60
C TRP A 28 16.38 1.34 -28.73
N HIS A 29 15.46 2.27 -28.58
CA HIS A 29 15.32 3.43 -29.47
C HIS A 29 15.05 4.67 -28.67
N THR A 30 15.47 5.80 -29.16
CA THR A 30 15.08 7.09 -28.57
C THR A 30 13.60 7.32 -28.80
N GLU A 31 12.88 7.61 -27.76
CA GLU A 31 11.52 8.14 -27.93
C GLU A 31 11.62 9.51 -28.60
N PRO A 32 10.79 9.78 -29.62
CA PRO A 32 10.71 11.13 -30.17
C PRO A 32 10.33 12.11 -29.04
N ASP A 33 10.91 13.32 -29.08
CA ASP A 33 10.51 14.40 -28.20
C ASP A 33 9.03 14.75 -28.47
N GLU A 34 8.12 13.98 -27.90
CA GLU A 34 6.70 14.35 -27.88
C GLU A 34 6.54 15.56 -26.98
N ILE A 35 6.30 16.71 -27.60
CA ILE A 35 5.80 17.89 -26.89
C ILE A 35 4.39 17.53 -26.43
N ARG A 36 4.30 16.89 -25.29
CA ARG A 36 3.00 16.63 -24.65
C ARG A 36 2.42 17.95 -24.21
N PRO A 37 1.15 18.22 -24.50
CA PRO A 37 0.49 19.40 -23.97
C PRO A 37 0.64 19.42 -22.45
N ILE A 38 0.91 20.60 -21.90
CA ILE A 38 0.95 20.77 -20.43
C ILE A 38 -0.42 20.36 -19.90
N PRO A 39 -0.52 19.39 -18.98
CA PRO A 39 -1.80 18.98 -18.43
C PRO A 39 -2.44 20.17 -17.69
N ASP A 40 -3.77 20.18 -17.67
CA ASP A 40 -4.52 21.15 -16.87
C ASP A 40 -4.10 21.10 -15.40
N ALA A 41 -4.26 22.23 -14.71
CA ALA A 41 -3.95 22.31 -13.29
C ALA A 41 -4.77 21.28 -12.51
N ALA A 42 -4.13 20.61 -11.53
CA ALA A 42 -4.82 19.67 -10.68
C ALA A 42 -5.95 20.34 -9.91
N GLU A 43 -7.12 19.73 -9.93
CA GLU A 43 -8.27 20.19 -9.17
C GLU A 43 -8.15 19.78 -7.69
N ALA A 44 -8.70 20.60 -6.80
CA ALA A 44 -8.78 20.25 -5.39
C ALA A 44 -9.66 19.00 -5.19
N ALA A 45 -9.32 18.18 -4.19
CA ALA A 45 -10.14 17.02 -3.83
C ALA A 45 -11.57 17.48 -3.46
N LEU A 46 -12.55 16.74 -3.91
CA LEU A 46 -13.95 16.95 -3.51
C LEU A 46 -14.09 16.74 -2.00
N LEU A 47 -14.97 17.49 -1.35
CA LEU A 47 -15.31 17.25 0.05
C LEU A 47 -15.91 15.84 0.23
N PRO A 48 -15.74 15.20 1.39
CA PRO A 48 -16.20 13.83 1.61
C PRO A 48 -17.68 13.60 1.27
N GLU A 49 -18.54 14.57 1.60
CA GLU A 49 -19.98 14.49 1.37
C GLU A 49 -20.35 14.53 -0.14
N GLN A 50 -19.49 15.10 -0.96
CA GLN A 50 -19.68 15.25 -2.41
C GLN A 50 -19.28 13.99 -3.17
N ILE A 51 -18.45 13.14 -2.58
CA ILE A 51 -18.00 11.89 -3.18
C ILE A 51 -19.13 10.85 -3.13
N LYS A 52 -19.38 10.17 -4.24
CA LYS A 52 -20.54 9.31 -4.37
C LYS A 52 -20.38 7.92 -3.75
N THR A 53 -19.19 7.32 -3.85
CA THR A 53 -18.97 5.91 -3.45
C THR A 53 -17.96 5.80 -2.31
N VAL A 54 -18.11 4.75 -1.48
CA VAL A 54 -17.15 4.44 -0.39
C VAL A 54 -15.76 4.15 -0.95
N GLU A 55 -15.69 3.51 -2.11
CA GLU A 55 -14.43 3.25 -2.78
C GLU A 55 -13.68 4.54 -3.14
N GLN A 56 -14.37 5.51 -3.72
CA GLN A 56 -13.76 6.81 -4.04
C GLN A 56 -13.36 7.58 -2.77
N LEU A 57 -14.15 7.47 -1.69
CA LEU A 57 -13.78 8.03 -0.39
C LEU A 57 -12.46 7.42 0.11
N PHE A 58 -12.37 6.08 0.12
CA PHE A 58 -11.14 5.40 0.50
C PHE A 58 -9.95 5.82 -0.37
N LEU A 59 -10.09 5.80 -1.70
CA LEU A 59 -9.01 6.15 -2.62
C LEU A 59 -8.57 7.62 -2.48
N THR A 60 -9.51 8.53 -2.27
CA THR A 60 -9.20 9.95 -2.04
C THR A 60 -8.46 10.12 -0.71
N GLY A 61 -8.95 9.50 0.36
CA GLY A 61 -8.26 9.51 1.66
C GLY A 61 -6.85 8.94 1.57
N LEU A 62 -6.67 7.80 0.89
CA LEU A 62 -5.38 7.17 0.67
C LEU A 62 -4.42 8.09 -0.12
N HIS A 63 -4.90 8.73 -1.17
CA HIS A 63 -4.13 9.69 -1.94
C HIS A 63 -3.66 10.87 -1.08
N LEU A 64 -4.55 11.49 -0.33
CA LEU A 64 -4.22 12.59 0.58
C LEU A 64 -3.19 12.18 1.63
N GLU A 65 -3.28 10.95 2.13
CA GLU A 65 -2.34 10.39 3.09
C GLU A 65 -0.95 10.16 2.48
N GLN A 66 -0.88 9.57 1.30
CA GLN A 66 0.36 9.30 0.58
C GLN A 66 1.12 10.58 0.23
N TYR A 67 0.41 11.62 -0.20
CA TYR A 67 0.98 12.92 -0.54
C TYR A 67 1.09 13.89 0.64
N ARG A 68 0.68 13.46 1.84
CA ARG A 68 0.71 14.28 3.06
C ARG A 68 0.08 15.65 2.85
N HIS A 69 -1.12 15.66 2.30
CA HIS A 69 -1.82 16.89 1.96
C HIS A 69 -1.99 17.80 3.17
N ALA A 70 -1.64 19.09 3.02
CA ALA A 70 -1.57 20.01 4.16
C ALA A 70 -2.95 20.50 4.63
N THR A 71 -3.95 20.52 3.76
CA THR A 71 -5.24 21.17 4.02
C THR A 71 -6.35 20.15 4.31
N TYR A 72 -6.38 19.02 3.59
CA TYR A 72 -7.40 17.99 3.73
C TYR A 72 -6.90 16.82 4.57
N SER A 73 -7.70 16.43 5.56
CA SER A 73 -7.40 15.28 6.39
C SER A 73 -7.91 13.98 5.74
N PRO A 74 -7.07 12.95 5.57
CA PRO A 74 -7.53 11.66 5.05
C PRO A 74 -8.59 11.00 5.95
N VAL A 75 -8.55 11.29 7.25
CA VAL A 75 -9.49 10.75 8.25
C VAL A 75 -10.93 11.11 7.93
N ASP A 76 -11.18 12.35 7.50
CA ASP A 76 -12.53 12.82 7.20
C ASP A 76 -13.18 11.97 6.09
N TYR A 77 -12.38 11.50 5.15
CA TYR A 77 -12.83 10.62 4.06
C TYR A 77 -13.07 9.19 4.53
N TYR A 78 -12.20 8.66 5.39
CA TYR A 78 -12.38 7.33 5.96
C TYR A 78 -13.59 7.28 6.91
N GLU A 79 -13.79 8.30 7.72
CA GLU A 79 -14.94 8.42 8.62
C GLU A 79 -16.26 8.52 7.84
N GLU A 80 -16.29 9.32 6.78
CA GLU A 80 -17.47 9.37 5.90
C GLU A 80 -17.71 8.02 5.21
N GLY A 81 -16.65 7.33 4.79
CA GLY A 81 -16.75 5.97 4.26
C GLY A 81 -17.39 5.02 5.26
N LEU A 82 -16.93 5.03 6.51
CA LEU A 82 -17.46 4.19 7.59
C LEU A 82 -18.86 4.61 8.07
N ARG A 83 -19.23 5.88 7.90
CA ARG A 83 -20.59 6.34 8.16
C ARG A 83 -21.58 5.74 7.16
N ARG A 84 -21.17 5.56 5.90
CA ARG A 84 -22.01 4.96 4.83
C ARG A 84 -21.98 3.44 4.84
N ASP A 85 -20.79 2.87 5.00
CA ASP A 85 -20.57 1.43 5.14
C ASP A 85 -19.66 1.17 6.34
N PRO A 86 -20.23 0.92 7.52
CA PRO A 86 -19.46 0.62 8.72
C PRO A 86 -18.57 -0.62 8.57
N ASP A 87 -18.88 -1.51 7.64
CA ASP A 87 -18.20 -2.78 7.42
C ASP A 87 -17.15 -2.71 6.29
N ASP A 88 -16.90 -1.53 5.69
CA ASP A 88 -15.82 -1.41 4.70
C ASP A 88 -14.45 -1.73 5.34
N VAL A 89 -13.84 -2.81 4.85
CA VAL A 89 -12.57 -3.34 5.37
C VAL A 89 -11.43 -2.35 5.19
N ARG A 90 -11.38 -1.65 4.06
CA ARG A 90 -10.29 -0.74 3.69
C ARG A 90 -10.30 0.50 4.57
N CYS A 91 -11.47 1.11 4.78
CA CYS A 91 -11.62 2.26 5.68
C CYS A 91 -11.32 1.88 7.14
N ASN A 92 -11.79 0.72 7.61
CA ASN A 92 -11.44 0.23 8.95
C ASN A 92 -9.93 0.00 9.09
N ASN A 93 -9.26 -0.61 8.09
CA ASN A 93 -7.82 -0.81 8.10
C ASN A 93 -7.06 0.53 8.10
N ALA A 94 -7.45 1.48 7.25
CA ALA A 94 -6.84 2.80 7.18
C ALA A 94 -6.96 3.58 8.50
N MET A 95 -8.13 3.56 9.14
CA MET A 95 -8.33 4.14 10.47
C MET A 95 -7.46 3.45 11.53
N GLY A 96 -7.37 2.13 11.47
CA GLY A 96 -6.47 1.37 12.35
C GLY A 96 -5.01 1.82 12.22
N LEU A 97 -4.49 1.93 10.99
CA LEU A 97 -3.15 2.43 10.73
C LEU A 97 -2.96 3.88 11.20
N TRP A 98 -3.94 4.73 10.96
CA TRP A 98 -3.90 6.09 11.47
C TRP A 98 -3.71 6.14 12.98
N TYR A 99 -4.47 5.35 13.73
CA TYR A 99 -4.37 5.30 15.19
C TYR A 99 -3.08 4.64 15.68
N ILE A 100 -2.52 3.66 14.96
CA ILE A 100 -1.17 3.12 15.25
C ILE A 100 -0.13 4.25 15.19
N ARG A 101 -0.14 5.07 14.13
CA ARG A 101 0.79 6.21 13.99
C ARG A 101 0.62 7.28 15.04
N LYS A 102 -0.57 7.36 15.66
CA LYS A 102 -0.86 8.27 16.79
C LYS A 102 -0.55 7.65 18.15
N GLY A 103 -0.07 6.41 18.21
CA GLY A 103 0.19 5.69 19.46
C GLY A 103 -1.06 5.25 20.20
N ARG A 104 -2.24 5.31 19.55
CA ARG A 104 -3.53 4.91 20.11
C ARG A 104 -3.85 3.46 19.77
N PHE A 105 -3.03 2.55 20.29
CA PHE A 105 -3.06 1.14 19.91
C PHE A 105 -4.34 0.42 20.33
N ASP A 106 -4.97 0.85 21.39
CA ASP A 106 -6.28 0.40 21.90
C ASP A 106 -7.39 0.66 20.87
N VAL A 107 -7.46 1.89 20.37
CA VAL A 107 -8.43 2.30 19.35
C VAL A 107 -8.11 1.64 18.01
N ALA A 108 -6.83 1.60 17.64
CA ALA A 108 -6.38 0.93 16.43
C ALA A 108 -6.83 -0.54 16.40
N GLY A 109 -6.68 -1.24 17.52
CA GLY A 109 -7.11 -2.64 17.67
C GLY A 109 -8.58 -2.83 17.34
N GLN A 110 -9.47 -1.95 17.81
CA GLN A 110 -10.92 -2.05 17.56
C GLN A 110 -11.26 -1.98 16.07
N TYR A 111 -10.66 -1.03 15.34
CA TYR A 111 -10.86 -0.91 13.89
C TYR A 111 -10.30 -2.13 13.14
N LEU A 112 -9.09 -2.56 13.50
CA LEU A 112 -8.40 -3.67 12.84
C LEU A 112 -9.05 -5.03 13.15
N GLU A 113 -9.51 -5.26 14.37
CA GLU A 113 -10.29 -6.46 14.72
C GLU A 113 -11.57 -6.54 13.89
N LYS A 114 -12.25 -5.40 13.70
CA LYS A 114 -13.42 -5.32 12.86
C LYS A 114 -13.09 -5.62 11.39
N ALA A 115 -12.04 -4.99 10.85
CA ALA A 115 -11.58 -5.26 9.48
C ALA A 115 -11.27 -6.74 9.27
N VAL A 116 -10.48 -7.35 10.16
CA VAL A 116 -10.10 -8.77 10.07
C VAL A 116 -11.31 -9.69 10.20
N LYS A 117 -12.23 -9.41 11.12
CA LYS A 117 -13.46 -10.20 11.31
C LYS A 117 -14.31 -10.23 10.04
N ILE A 118 -14.46 -9.08 9.38
CA ILE A 118 -15.26 -8.98 8.15
C ILE A 118 -14.53 -9.69 7.00
N LEU A 119 -13.24 -9.42 6.85
CA LEU A 119 -12.40 -9.98 5.80
C LEU A 119 -12.37 -11.53 5.85
N GLN A 120 -12.30 -12.08 7.05
CA GLN A 120 -12.23 -13.54 7.27
C GLN A 120 -13.59 -14.22 7.37
N LYS A 121 -14.70 -13.50 7.29
CA LYS A 121 -16.05 -14.07 7.46
C LYS A 121 -16.36 -15.21 6.50
N ARG A 122 -15.90 -15.11 5.26
CA ARG A 122 -16.15 -16.12 4.21
C ARG A 122 -14.90 -16.88 3.79
N ASN A 123 -13.74 -16.31 4.00
CA ASN A 123 -12.46 -16.92 3.64
C ASN A 123 -11.46 -16.73 4.78
N PRO A 124 -11.10 -17.80 5.52
CA PRO A 124 -10.11 -17.72 6.59
C PRO A 124 -8.73 -17.27 6.14
N THR A 125 -8.43 -17.40 4.84
CA THR A 125 -7.16 -16.95 4.24
C THR A 125 -7.49 -15.96 3.10
N PRO A 126 -7.79 -14.70 3.43
CA PRO A 126 -8.16 -13.70 2.45
C PRO A 126 -6.98 -13.34 1.55
N TYR A 127 -7.31 -12.79 0.37
CA TYR A 127 -6.31 -12.31 -0.58
C TYR A 127 -5.43 -11.18 0.00
N ASP A 128 -6.03 -10.30 0.81
CA ASP A 128 -5.34 -9.20 1.46
C ASP A 128 -4.92 -9.58 2.89
N GLY A 129 -3.62 -9.61 3.14
CA GLY A 129 -3.04 -9.87 4.46
C GLY A 129 -2.79 -8.62 5.31
N GLU A 130 -2.93 -7.43 4.73
CA GLU A 130 -2.59 -6.18 5.39
C GLU A 130 -3.34 -5.96 6.71
N PRO A 131 -4.66 -6.08 6.80
CA PRO A 131 -5.38 -5.87 8.05
C PRO A 131 -4.96 -6.85 9.16
N VAL A 132 -4.60 -8.08 8.78
CA VAL A 132 -4.13 -9.11 9.73
C VAL A 132 -2.76 -8.74 10.31
N TYR A 133 -1.84 -8.28 9.46
CA TYR A 133 -0.53 -7.80 9.87
C TYR A 133 -0.63 -6.56 10.77
N ASN A 134 -1.43 -5.58 10.36
CA ASN A 134 -1.66 -4.34 11.11
C ASN A 134 -2.29 -4.59 12.49
N LEU A 135 -3.20 -5.57 12.59
CA LEU A 135 -3.72 -6.01 13.89
C LEU A 135 -2.60 -6.59 14.76
N GLY A 136 -1.70 -7.37 14.17
CA GLY A 136 -0.49 -7.85 14.86
C GLY A 136 0.35 -6.71 15.42
N LEU A 137 0.55 -5.62 14.66
CA LEU A 137 1.25 -4.41 15.14
C LEU A 137 0.53 -3.77 16.32
N ALA A 138 -0.77 -3.55 16.23
CA ALA A 138 -1.56 -2.95 17.30
C ALA A 138 -1.47 -3.77 18.60
N LEU A 139 -1.57 -5.09 18.50
CA LEU A 139 -1.43 -6.02 19.62
C LEU A 139 -0.01 -6.03 20.22
N LYS A 140 1.01 -6.03 19.36
CA LYS A 140 2.42 -5.98 19.80
C LYS A 140 2.68 -4.72 20.64
N TYR A 141 2.23 -3.57 20.18
CA TYR A 141 2.39 -2.31 20.91
C TYR A 141 1.54 -2.20 22.17
N GLN A 142 0.51 -3.04 22.31
CA GLN A 142 -0.24 -3.22 23.56
C GLN A 142 0.45 -4.21 24.54
N GLY A 143 1.58 -4.83 24.15
CA GLY A 143 2.25 -5.87 24.94
C GLY A 143 1.60 -7.26 24.85
N ARG A 144 0.62 -7.46 23.98
CA ARG A 144 -0.10 -8.73 23.75
C ARG A 144 0.69 -9.60 22.77
N TYR A 145 1.88 -10.00 23.16
CA TYR A 145 2.87 -10.60 22.24
C TYR A 145 2.43 -11.93 21.65
N GLU A 146 1.81 -12.80 22.41
CA GLU A 146 1.33 -14.10 21.92
C GLU A 146 0.25 -13.92 20.83
N GLU A 147 -0.71 -13.05 21.09
CA GLU A 147 -1.75 -12.77 20.10
C GLU A 147 -1.18 -12.06 18.86
N ALA A 148 -0.23 -11.14 19.04
CA ALA A 148 0.47 -10.49 17.96
C ALA A 148 1.22 -11.49 17.08
N TYR A 149 1.96 -12.43 17.69
CA TYR A 149 2.67 -13.50 17.00
C TYR A 149 1.71 -14.31 16.10
N ASN A 150 0.57 -14.71 16.66
CA ASN A 150 -0.44 -15.47 15.91
C ASN A 150 -0.99 -14.67 14.70
N ARG A 151 -1.14 -13.33 14.83
CA ARG A 151 -1.56 -12.48 13.71
C ARG A 151 -0.47 -12.32 12.67
N PHE A 152 0.77 -12.09 13.06
CA PHE A 152 1.90 -12.01 12.14
C PHE A 152 2.10 -13.32 11.39
N TYR A 153 2.08 -14.45 12.10
CA TYR A 153 2.18 -15.76 11.48
C TYR A 153 1.02 -16.02 10.50
N LYS A 154 -0.20 -15.62 10.84
CA LYS A 154 -1.33 -15.70 9.90
C LYS A 154 -1.15 -14.83 8.67
N ALA A 155 -0.57 -13.65 8.82
CA ALA A 155 -0.29 -12.76 7.69
C ALA A 155 0.74 -13.36 6.71
N THR A 156 1.69 -14.21 7.17
CA THR A 156 2.67 -14.87 6.28
C THR A 156 2.05 -15.83 5.26
N TRP A 157 0.79 -16.19 5.43
CA TRP A 157 0.07 -17.04 4.45
C TRP A 157 -0.27 -16.24 3.17
N ASN A 158 -0.14 -14.93 3.21
CA ASN A 158 -0.21 -14.06 2.06
C ASN A 158 1.21 -13.72 1.59
N GLY A 159 1.54 -14.00 0.33
CA GLY A 159 2.91 -13.82 -0.20
C GLY A 159 3.45 -12.39 -0.05
N GLY A 160 2.59 -11.38 -0.17
CA GLY A 160 2.99 -9.98 -0.01
C GLY A 160 3.36 -9.59 1.43
N TRP A 161 2.93 -10.38 2.42
CA TRP A 161 3.18 -10.12 3.85
C TRP A 161 4.09 -11.14 4.50
N GLN A 162 4.66 -12.06 3.71
CA GLN A 162 5.45 -13.17 4.22
C GLN A 162 6.71 -12.69 4.94
N ASP A 163 7.50 -11.85 4.31
CA ASP A 163 8.77 -11.35 4.88
C ASP A 163 8.52 -10.51 6.13
N ALA A 164 7.59 -9.56 6.04
CA ALA A 164 7.24 -8.70 7.17
C ALA A 164 6.67 -9.50 8.35
N GLY A 165 5.83 -10.49 8.06
CA GLY A 165 5.23 -11.36 9.07
C GLY A 165 6.28 -12.22 9.79
N TYR A 166 7.16 -12.90 9.06
CA TYR A 166 8.23 -13.71 9.68
C TYR A 166 9.21 -12.83 10.46
N PHE A 167 9.57 -11.66 9.94
CA PHE A 167 10.42 -10.72 10.67
C PHE A 167 9.79 -10.29 12.00
N ALA A 168 8.49 -9.99 11.99
CA ALA A 168 7.78 -9.60 13.22
C ALA A 168 7.66 -10.78 14.22
N CYS A 169 7.44 -12.00 13.73
CA CYS A 169 7.48 -13.22 14.55
C CYS A 169 8.86 -13.41 15.20
N ALA A 170 9.95 -13.30 14.41
CA ALA A 170 11.32 -13.41 14.90
C ALA A 170 11.64 -12.38 15.98
N GLN A 171 11.17 -11.14 15.81
CA GLN A 171 11.34 -10.09 16.83
C GLN A 171 10.70 -10.51 18.17
N ILE A 172 9.48 -11.07 18.13
CA ILE A 172 8.78 -11.52 19.36
C ILE A 172 9.52 -12.72 19.98
N SER A 173 9.95 -13.71 19.16
CA SER A 173 10.74 -14.85 19.64
C SER A 173 12.02 -14.40 20.33
N CYS A 174 12.78 -13.48 19.71
CA CYS A 174 13.99 -12.93 20.34
C CYS A 174 13.70 -12.22 21.66
N MET A 175 12.57 -11.48 21.77
CA MET A 175 12.18 -10.83 23.03
C MET A 175 11.88 -11.84 24.15
N ASN A 176 11.38 -13.02 23.79
CA ASN A 176 11.08 -14.12 24.72
C ASN A 176 12.32 -15.01 25.02
N GLY A 177 13.45 -14.80 24.33
CA GLY A 177 14.64 -15.61 24.48
C GLY A 177 14.63 -16.92 23.68
N ASP A 178 13.68 -17.07 22.76
CA ASP A 178 13.57 -18.20 21.84
C ASP A 178 14.39 -17.89 20.58
N TYR A 179 15.52 -18.57 20.38
CA TYR A 179 16.43 -18.38 19.26
C TYR A 179 16.41 -19.53 18.27
#